data_4afc20061cc0f09d6517aa605c624d79
#
_entry.id   4afc20061cc0f09d6517aa605c624d79
#
_cell.length_a   1.000
_cell.length_b   1.000
_cell.length_c   1.000
_cell.angle_alpha   90.00
_cell.angle_beta   90.00
_cell.angle_gamma   90.00
#
_symmetry.space_group_name_H-M   'P 1'
#
loop_
_entity.id
_entity.type
_entity.pdbx_description
1 polymer ?
#
loop_
_entity_poly.entity_id
_entity_poly.type
_entity_poly.pdbx_seq_one_letter_code
_entity_poly.pdbx_strand_id
1 'polypeptide(L)'
;KDFKLKLVYNPEFLTEANSFQDFINPNMQVLGGKWRDCEAVEKAYIRHSSVKTVPTFKTDMITASLIKYTINSWLALKVTFFNELHGLFEHSGAAPQWNQFTDMLTRDPRIGDSHTNVPGPDGKFGYGGHCFPKDTKAFLYYSKLKKKELTLLKAAIQLNEKQREES
;
A
#
# COMPACT_ATOMS: atom_id res chain seq x y z
N LYS A 1 -21.05 2.62 35.78
CA LYS A 1 -20.00 1.60 35.47
C LYS A 1 -19.16 2.18 34.35
N ASP A 2 -17.91 2.56 34.66
CA ASP A 2 -16.97 3.05 33.65
C ASP A 2 -16.55 1.87 32.77
N PHE A 3 -17.05 1.84 31.53
CA PHE A 3 -16.58 0.92 30.51
C PHE A 3 -15.16 1.33 30.08
N LYS A 4 -14.14 0.63 30.54
CA LYS A 4 -12.80 0.75 29.96
C LYS A 4 -12.78 0.06 28.61
N LEU A 5 -12.94 0.84 27.53
CA LEU A 5 -12.77 0.34 26.17
C LEU A 5 -11.35 -0.18 25.99
N LYS A 6 -11.26 -1.38 25.39
CA LYS A 6 -10.01 -1.94 24.90
C LYS A 6 -9.95 -1.67 23.41
N LEU A 7 -8.94 -0.94 22.99
CA LEU A 7 -8.79 -0.53 21.60
C LEU A 7 -7.58 -1.21 20.98
N VAL A 8 -7.79 -1.86 19.85
CA VAL A 8 -6.75 -2.44 18.99
C VAL A 8 -6.97 -1.94 17.57
N TYR A 9 -5.97 -1.35 16.99
CA TYR A 9 -5.93 -1.00 15.58
C TYR A 9 -5.40 -2.19 14.77
N ASN A 10 -6.15 -2.65 13.81
CA ASN A 10 -5.76 -3.72 12.90
C ASN A 10 -5.81 -3.18 11.46
N PRO A 11 -4.70 -2.66 10.92
CA PRO A 11 -4.64 -2.22 9.53
C PRO A 11 -4.90 -3.41 8.60
N GLU A 12 -5.63 -3.13 7.51
CA GLU A 12 -5.82 -4.06 6.41
C GLU A 12 -4.84 -3.77 5.27
N PHE A 13 -4.50 -4.80 4.48
CA PHE A 13 -3.60 -4.71 3.33
C PHE A 13 -4.25 -5.35 2.10
N LEU A 14 -5.54 -5.05 1.91
CA LEU A 14 -6.36 -5.63 0.88
C LEU A 14 -6.21 -4.89 -0.46
N THR A 15 -6.28 -5.62 -1.56
CA THR A 15 -6.44 -5.04 -2.88
C THR A 15 -7.93 -4.91 -3.23
N GLU A 16 -8.31 -3.87 -3.99
CA GLU A 16 -9.71 -3.67 -4.38
C GLU A 16 -10.25 -4.85 -5.19
N ALA A 17 -9.40 -5.44 -6.05
CA ALA A 17 -9.81 -6.54 -6.93
C ALA A 17 -10.02 -7.87 -6.19
N ASN A 18 -9.29 -8.15 -5.10
CA ASN A 18 -9.26 -9.44 -4.44
C ASN A 18 -9.49 -9.36 -2.93
N SER A 19 -10.21 -8.34 -2.46
CA SER A 19 -10.33 -7.99 -1.04
C SER A 19 -10.73 -9.17 -0.14
N PHE A 20 -11.65 -10.03 -0.57
CA PHE A 20 -12.06 -11.21 0.20
C PHE A 20 -10.94 -12.25 0.31
N GLN A 21 -10.26 -12.55 -0.80
CA GLN A 21 -9.16 -13.52 -0.81
C GLN A 21 -7.96 -13.01 -0.03
N ASP A 22 -7.64 -11.72 -0.16
CA ASP A 22 -6.56 -11.07 0.60
C ASP A 22 -6.87 -11.08 2.10
N PHE A 23 -8.15 -10.93 2.48
CA PHE A 23 -8.58 -10.98 3.88
C PHE A 23 -8.43 -12.37 4.49
N ILE A 24 -8.83 -13.44 3.79
CA ILE A 24 -8.73 -14.80 4.32
C ILE A 24 -7.34 -15.42 4.17
N ASN A 25 -6.51 -14.91 3.25
CA ASN A 25 -5.14 -15.37 3.00
C ASN A 25 -4.12 -14.22 3.14
N PRO A 26 -4.07 -13.50 4.25
CA PRO A 26 -3.11 -12.41 4.41
C PRO A 26 -1.67 -12.96 4.43
N ASN A 27 -0.70 -12.14 4.06
CA ASN A 27 0.71 -12.47 4.24
C ASN A 27 1.20 -12.22 5.67
N MET A 28 0.54 -11.31 6.37
CA MET A 28 0.83 -10.93 7.76
C MET A 28 -0.39 -10.30 8.42
N GLN A 29 -0.42 -10.31 9.74
CA GLN A 29 -1.31 -9.48 10.54
C GLN A 29 -0.50 -8.48 11.38
N VAL A 30 -1.03 -7.27 11.52
CA VAL A 30 -0.47 -6.23 12.40
C VAL A 30 -1.56 -5.80 13.38
N LEU A 31 -1.25 -5.84 14.66
CA LEU A 31 -2.16 -5.46 15.74
C LEU A 31 -1.50 -4.36 16.59
N GLY A 32 -2.06 -3.16 16.56
CA GLY A 32 -1.57 -1.99 17.28
C GLY A 32 -2.38 -1.71 18.53
N GLY A 33 -1.79 -1.86 19.70
CA GLY A 33 -2.47 -1.62 20.97
C GLY A 33 -1.70 -2.14 22.18
N LYS A 34 -2.41 -2.31 23.31
CA LYS A 34 -1.81 -2.98 24.46
C LYS A 34 -1.63 -4.46 24.15
N TRP A 35 -0.51 -5.02 24.51
CA TRP A 35 -0.13 -6.41 24.26
C TRP A 35 -1.26 -7.42 24.54
N ARG A 36 -1.85 -7.36 25.75
CA ARG A 36 -2.94 -8.26 26.17
C ARG A 36 -4.19 -8.14 25.29
N ASP A 37 -4.49 -6.93 24.82
CA ASP A 37 -5.66 -6.69 23.99
C ASP A 37 -5.38 -7.20 22.56
N CYS A 38 -4.17 -7.02 22.04
CA CYS A 38 -3.72 -7.61 20.77
C CYS A 38 -3.76 -9.15 20.82
N GLU A 39 -3.31 -9.77 21.91
CA GLU A 39 -3.42 -11.23 22.09
C GLU A 39 -4.87 -11.73 22.07
N ALA A 40 -5.79 -10.96 22.67
CA ALA A 40 -7.21 -11.32 22.64
C ALA A 40 -7.79 -11.28 21.23
N VAL A 41 -7.40 -10.28 20.43
CA VAL A 41 -7.80 -10.18 19.01
C VAL A 41 -7.20 -11.30 18.18
N GLU A 42 -5.91 -11.60 18.32
CA GLU A 42 -5.24 -12.72 17.64
C GLU A 42 -5.93 -14.06 17.94
N LYS A 43 -6.22 -14.33 19.21
CA LYS A 43 -6.94 -15.54 19.62
C LYS A 43 -8.35 -15.60 19.05
N ALA A 44 -9.02 -14.46 18.91
CA ALA A 44 -10.34 -14.39 18.26
C ALA A 44 -10.25 -14.75 16.77
N TYR A 45 -9.25 -14.23 16.04
CA TYR A 45 -8.99 -14.64 14.65
C TYR A 45 -8.77 -16.14 14.52
N ILE A 46 -7.90 -16.71 15.35
CA ILE A 46 -7.56 -18.15 15.30
C ILE A 46 -8.78 -19.02 15.60
N ARG A 47 -9.63 -18.62 16.53
CA ARG A 47 -10.76 -19.45 17.02
C ARG A 47 -12.04 -19.29 16.23
N HIS A 48 -12.28 -18.10 15.67
CA HIS A 48 -13.60 -17.69 15.19
C HIS A 48 -13.61 -17.18 13.75
N SER A 49 -12.48 -17.27 13.03
CA SER A 49 -12.43 -16.85 11.63
C SER A 49 -11.82 -17.92 10.74
N SER A 50 -12.07 -17.79 9.43
CA SER A 50 -11.45 -18.61 8.38
C SER A 50 -10.13 -18.00 7.89
N VAL A 51 -9.62 -16.98 8.56
CA VAL A 51 -8.36 -16.32 8.18
C VAL A 51 -7.20 -17.27 8.42
N LYS A 52 -6.37 -17.44 7.39
CA LYS A 52 -5.17 -18.27 7.48
C LYS A 52 -4.25 -17.75 8.59
N THR A 53 -3.73 -18.66 9.40
CA THR A 53 -2.73 -18.33 10.41
C THR A 53 -1.44 -17.89 9.74
N VAL A 54 -1.01 -16.67 10.05
CA VAL A 54 0.20 -16.03 9.49
C VAL A 54 0.98 -15.32 10.61
N PRO A 55 2.21 -14.87 10.34
CA PRO A 55 2.94 -14.05 11.31
C PRO A 55 2.12 -12.85 11.76
N THR A 56 1.86 -12.76 13.06
CA THR A 56 1.12 -11.66 13.69
C THR A 56 2.07 -10.78 14.49
N PHE A 57 2.19 -9.53 14.07
CA PHE A 57 3.04 -8.53 14.72
C PHE A 57 2.20 -7.68 15.67
N LYS A 58 2.54 -7.71 16.96
CA LYS A 58 1.91 -6.91 18.00
C LYS A 58 2.80 -5.70 18.32
N THR A 59 2.24 -4.51 18.22
CA THR A 59 2.99 -3.26 18.38
C THR A 59 2.08 -2.16 18.96
N ASP A 60 2.58 -0.96 19.11
CA ASP A 60 1.75 0.20 19.42
C ASP A 60 0.95 0.69 18.19
N MET A 61 -0.06 1.53 18.45
CA MET A 61 -0.96 2.02 17.39
C MET A 61 -0.24 2.92 16.38
N ILE A 62 0.77 3.67 16.79
CA ILE A 62 1.52 4.57 15.91
C ILE A 62 2.33 3.73 14.93
N THR A 63 3.05 2.72 15.42
CA THR A 63 3.82 1.80 14.58
C THR A 63 2.92 1.06 13.61
N ALA A 64 1.79 0.53 14.05
CA ALA A 64 0.82 -0.14 13.18
C ALA A 64 0.29 0.79 12.07
N SER A 65 0.00 2.06 12.40
CA SER A 65 -0.42 3.07 11.45
C SER A 65 0.70 3.41 10.45
N LEU A 66 1.93 3.58 10.93
CA LEU A 66 3.09 3.85 10.07
C LEU A 66 3.34 2.72 9.08
N ILE A 67 3.19 1.44 9.50
CA ILE A 67 3.31 0.29 8.59
C ILE A 67 2.28 0.40 7.45
N LYS A 68 1.01 0.65 7.77
CA LYS A 68 -0.05 0.79 6.77
C LYS A 68 0.25 1.92 5.77
N TYR A 69 0.52 3.11 6.27
CA TYR A 69 0.77 4.27 5.43
C TYR A 69 2.06 4.15 4.63
N THR A 70 3.11 3.51 5.18
CA THR A 70 4.36 3.27 4.47
C THR A 70 4.16 2.32 3.30
N ILE A 71 3.47 1.19 3.49
CA ILE A 71 3.19 0.23 2.42
C ILE A 71 2.40 0.90 1.31
N ASN A 72 1.28 1.57 1.62
CA ASN A 72 0.46 2.21 0.61
C ASN A 72 1.19 3.35 -0.12
N SER A 73 2.00 4.13 0.59
CA SER A 73 2.81 5.18 -0.03
C SER A 73 3.92 4.62 -0.91
N TRP A 74 4.58 3.54 -0.50
CA TRP A 74 5.58 2.85 -1.31
C TRP A 74 4.98 2.32 -2.62
N LEU A 75 3.80 1.68 -2.55
CA LEU A 75 3.12 1.17 -3.73
C LEU A 75 2.65 2.32 -4.66
N ALA A 76 2.18 3.41 -4.10
CA ALA A 76 1.83 4.62 -4.86
C ALA A 76 3.05 5.23 -5.55
N LEU A 77 4.21 5.32 -4.88
CA LEU A 77 5.48 5.74 -5.47
C LEU A 77 5.88 4.83 -6.62
N LYS A 78 5.74 3.53 -6.45
CA LYS A 78 6.03 2.55 -7.49
C LYS A 78 5.16 2.77 -8.73
N VAL A 79 3.85 2.91 -8.58
CA VAL A 79 2.95 3.22 -9.71
C VAL A 79 3.37 4.51 -10.42
N THR A 80 3.63 5.58 -9.67
CA THR A 80 4.05 6.87 -10.25
C THR A 80 5.34 6.75 -11.04
N PHE A 81 6.34 6.03 -10.48
CA PHE A 81 7.63 5.79 -11.16
C PHE A 81 7.46 4.97 -12.45
N PHE A 82 6.65 3.89 -12.42
CA PHE A 82 6.43 3.08 -13.61
C PHE A 82 5.68 3.83 -14.70
N ASN A 83 4.82 4.77 -14.36
CA ASN A 83 4.18 5.65 -15.33
C ASN A 83 5.18 6.64 -15.98
N GLU A 84 6.09 7.23 -15.21
CA GLU A 84 7.18 8.05 -15.79
C GLU A 84 8.10 7.20 -16.68
N LEU A 85 8.48 6.02 -16.20
CA LEU A 85 9.33 5.10 -16.94
C LEU A 85 8.68 4.65 -18.25
N HIS A 86 7.36 4.44 -18.26
CA HIS A 86 6.60 4.14 -19.48
C HIS A 86 6.76 5.26 -20.52
N GLY A 87 6.57 6.51 -20.13
CA GLY A 87 6.79 7.65 -21.03
C GLY A 87 8.20 7.71 -21.60
N LEU A 88 9.24 7.47 -20.78
CA LEU A 88 10.61 7.37 -21.25
C LEU A 88 10.80 6.18 -22.19
N PHE A 89 10.24 5.02 -21.86
CA PHE A 89 10.35 3.80 -22.65
C PHE A 89 9.80 3.97 -24.08
N GLU A 90 8.61 4.56 -24.21
CA GLU A 90 7.96 4.84 -25.51
C GLU A 90 8.82 5.75 -26.41
N HIS A 91 9.65 6.61 -25.83
CA HIS A 91 10.54 7.53 -26.57
C HIS A 91 11.98 7.03 -26.70
N SER A 92 12.31 5.88 -26.12
CA SER A 92 13.68 5.35 -26.10
C SER A 92 14.11 4.64 -27.38
N GLY A 93 13.14 4.27 -28.25
CA GLY A 93 13.39 3.42 -29.41
C GLY A 93 13.59 1.94 -29.02
N ALA A 94 13.23 1.52 -27.81
CA ALA A 94 13.30 0.13 -27.38
C ALA A 94 12.42 -0.77 -28.26
N ALA A 95 12.95 -1.95 -28.66
CA ALA A 95 12.24 -2.86 -29.57
C ALA A 95 11.10 -3.65 -28.93
N PRO A 96 11.19 -4.13 -27.65
CA PRO A 96 10.08 -4.85 -27.03
C PRO A 96 8.89 -3.94 -26.75
N GLN A 97 7.72 -4.55 -26.57
CA GLN A 97 6.58 -3.83 -26.02
C GLN A 97 6.73 -3.64 -24.52
N TRP A 98 6.01 -2.65 -23.95
CA TRP A 98 6.06 -2.34 -22.52
C TRP A 98 5.85 -3.55 -21.62
N ASN A 99 4.86 -4.39 -21.90
CA ASN A 99 4.60 -5.59 -21.09
C ASN A 99 5.76 -6.57 -21.09
N GLN A 100 6.44 -6.75 -22.25
CA GLN A 100 7.61 -7.61 -22.33
C GLN A 100 8.78 -7.02 -21.53
N PHE A 101 8.97 -5.71 -21.58
CA PHE A 101 9.97 -5.02 -20.78
C PHE A 101 9.71 -5.19 -19.28
N THR A 102 8.48 -4.97 -18.83
CA THR A 102 8.11 -5.13 -17.41
C THR A 102 8.22 -6.58 -16.95
N ASP A 103 7.84 -7.55 -17.79
CA ASP A 103 8.01 -8.99 -17.50
C ASP A 103 9.49 -9.38 -17.28
N MET A 104 10.40 -8.82 -18.07
CA MET A 104 11.83 -9.02 -17.87
C MET A 104 12.33 -8.35 -16.58
N LEU A 105 11.93 -7.11 -16.35
CA LEU A 105 12.33 -6.32 -15.18
C LEU A 105 11.89 -6.94 -13.86
N THR A 106 10.65 -7.43 -13.81
CA THR A 106 10.05 -8.02 -12.61
C THR A 106 10.55 -9.42 -12.27
N ARG A 107 11.39 -10.05 -13.14
CA ARG A 107 12.15 -11.25 -12.78
C ARG A 107 13.15 -11.00 -11.66
N ASP A 108 13.59 -9.75 -11.47
CA ASP A 108 14.30 -9.39 -10.26
C ASP A 108 13.31 -9.29 -9.08
N PRO A 109 13.40 -10.18 -8.06
CA PRO A 109 12.45 -10.21 -6.96
C PRO A 109 12.49 -8.95 -6.10
N ARG A 110 13.52 -8.14 -6.20
CA ARG A 110 13.61 -6.84 -5.51
C ARG A 110 12.67 -5.81 -6.10
N ILE A 111 12.29 -5.97 -7.36
CA ILE A 111 11.29 -5.14 -8.04
C ILE A 111 9.89 -5.69 -7.75
N GLY A 112 9.67 -6.99 -8.00
CA GLY A 112 8.37 -7.64 -7.89
C GLY A 112 7.37 -7.16 -8.95
N ASP A 113 6.37 -7.96 -9.24
CA ASP A 113 5.42 -7.77 -10.34
C ASP A 113 4.22 -6.87 -10.03
N SER A 114 3.89 -6.67 -8.76
CA SER A 114 2.75 -5.85 -8.38
C SER A 114 2.95 -4.37 -8.71
N HIS A 115 1.89 -3.68 -9.13
CA HIS A 115 1.86 -2.22 -9.33
C HIS A 115 2.82 -1.70 -10.42
N THR A 116 3.04 -2.48 -11.47
CA THR A 116 3.91 -2.15 -12.61
C THR A 116 3.14 -1.91 -13.90
N ASN A 117 1.83 -2.20 -13.91
CA ASN A 117 0.99 -2.04 -15.10
C ASN A 117 0.76 -0.57 -15.45
N VAL A 118 0.94 -0.24 -16.73
CA VAL A 118 0.63 1.07 -17.31
C VAL A 118 -0.09 0.84 -18.64
N PRO A 119 -1.30 1.37 -18.83
CA PRO A 119 -2.12 2.07 -17.81
C PRO A 119 -2.53 1.15 -16.65
N GLY A 120 -3.04 1.76 -15.61
CA GLY A 120 -3.55 1.04 -14.43
C GLY A 120 -4.82 0.21 -14.70
N PRO A 121 -5.33 -0.53 -13.70
CA PRO A 121 -6.52 -1.39 -13.88
C PRO A 121 -7.80 -0.62 -14.28
N ASP A 122 -7.85 0.68 -14.00
CA ASP A 122 -8.95 1.57 -14.39
C ASP A 122 -8.76 2.20 -15.78
N GLY A 123 -7.74 1.76 -16.54
CA GLY A 123 -7.40 2.24 -17.86
C GLY A 123 -6.74 3.61 -17.91
N LYS A 124 -6.33 4.15 -16.76
CA LYS A 124 -5.74 5.48 -16.63
C LYS A 124 -4.29 5.45 -16.19
N PHE A 125 -3.56 6.53 -16.44
CA PHE A 125 -2.21 6.74 -15.92
C PHE A 125 -2.25 7.10 -14.43
N GLY A 126 -1.15 6.83 -13.74
CA GLY A 126 -1.04 7.08 -12.31
C GLY A 126 -1.88 6.15 -11.45
N TYR A 127 -1.87 6.40 -10.14
CA TYR A 127 -2.70 5.67 -9.18
C TYR A 127 -4.02 6.41 -8.90
N GLY A 128 -5.10 5.63 -8.81
CA GLY A 128 -6.43 6.07 -8.42
C GLY A 128 -6.98 5.24 -7.26
N GLY A 129 -8.30 5.00 -7.30
CA GLY A 129 -9.02 4.25 -6.26
C GLY A 129 -9.17 5.04 -4.95
N HIS A 130 -9.63 4.36 -3.90
CA HIS A 130 -9.92 4.99 -2.61
C HIS A 130 -8.70 5.07 -1.68
N CYS A 131 -7.81 4.08 -1.72
CA CYS A 131 -6.77 3.93 -0.71
C CYS A 131 -5.55 4.84 -0.95
N PHE A 132 -4.92 4.75 -2.12
CA PHE A 132 -3.66 5.44 -2.36
C PHE A 132 -3.77 6.97 -2.28
N PRO A 133 -4.76 7.63 -2.93
CA PRO A 133 -4.87 9.08 -2.84
C PRO A 133 -5.12 9.58 -1.41
N LYS A 134 -5.94 8.88 -0.64
CA LYS A 134 -6.26 9.22 0.74
C LYS A 134 -5.04 9.02 1.65
N ASP A 135 -4.40 7.85 1.56
CA ASP A 135 -3.35 7.45 2.49
C ASP A 135 -2.05 8.23 2.25
N THR A 136 -1.68 8.47 0.98
CA THR A 136 -0.50 9.29 0.64
C THR A 136 -0.64 10.73 1.14
N LYS A 137 -1.82 11.35 0.94
CA LYS A 137 -2.10 12.71 1.43
C LYS A 137 -2.12 12.76 2.95
N ALA A 138 -2.73 11.80 3.63
CA ALA A 138 -2.75 11.71 5.09
C ALA A 138 -1.33 11.51 5.66
N PHE A 139 -0.51 10.65 5.04
CA PHE A 139 0.86 10.42 5.49
C PHE A 139 1.75 11.65 5.29
N LEU A 140 1.63 12.33 4.15
CA LEU A 140 2.34 13.60 3.91
C LEU A 140 1.92 14.66 4.94
N TYR A 141 0.63 14.77 5.25
CA TYR A 141 0.14 15.69 6.28
C TYR A 141 0.73 15.37 7.66
N TYR A 142 0.69 14.10 8.07
CA TYR A 142 1.29 13.65 9.32
C TYR A 142 2.79 13.97 9.40
N SER A 143 3.53 13.76 8.32
CA SER A 143 4.96 14.07 8.27
C SER A 143 5.27 15.55 8.49
N LYS A 144 4.43 16.44 7.95
CA LYS A 144 4.51 17.89 8.18
C LYS A 144 4.24 18.24 9.64
N LEU A 145 3.22 17.65 10.26
CA LEU A 145 2.95 17.83 11.70
C LEU A 145 4.15 17.42 12.57
N LYS A 146 4.89 16.38 12.15
CA LYS A 146 6.12 15.94 12.82
C LYS A 146 7.38 16.74 12.42
N LYS A 147 7.24 17.79 11.61
CA LYS A 147 8.34 18.62 11.09
C LYS A 147 9.41 17.79 10.34
N LYS A 148 8.99 16.73 9.66
CA LYS A 148 9.81 15.81 8.86
C LYS A 148 9.09 15.51 7.56
N GLU A 149 9.02 16.51 6.67
CA GLU A 149 8.29 16.38 5.41
C GLU A 149 8.88 15.26 4.53
N LEU A 150 8.02 14.41 4.00
CA LEU A 150 8.36 13.36 3.03
C LEU A 150 8.40 13.97 1.63
N THR A 151 9.51 14.56 1.25
CA THR A 151 9.64 15.32 -0.01
C THR A 151 9.46 14.47 -1.26
N LEU A 152 9.96 13.23 -1.25
CA LEU A 152 9.75 12.27 -2.35
C LEU A 152 8.27 11.93 -2.52
N LEU A 153 7.57 11.66 -1.41
CA LEU A 153 6.13 11.37 -1.45
C LEU A 153 5.32 12.59 -1.95
N LYS A 154 5.72 13.79 -1.55
CA LYS A 154 5.12 15.04 -2.03
C LYS A 154 5.25 15.19 -3.55
N ALA A 155 6.46 14.96 -4.08
CA ALA A 155 6.72 15.02 -5.52
C ALA A 155 5.89 13.98 -6.28
N ALA A 156 5.82 12.75 -5.76
CA ALA A 156 5.01 11.68 -6.38
C ALA A 156 3.51 12.00 -6.38
N ILE A 157 2.96 12.59 -5.32
CA ILE A 157 1.55 13.03 -5.30
C ILE A 157 1.31 14.06 -6.40
N GLN A 158 2.17 15.06 -6.52
CA GLN A 158 2.04 16.10 -7.55
C GLN A 158 2.16 15.54 -8.98
N LEU A 159 3.09 14.60 -9.19
CA LEU A 159 3.26 13.93 -10.47
C LEU A 159 2.05 13.07 -10.81
N ASN A 160 1.55 12.32 -9.84
CA ASN A 160 0.35 11.50 -10.01
C ASN A 160 -0.87 12.35 -10.41
N GLU A 161 -1.04 13.52 -9.81
CA GLU A 161 -2.14 14.43 -10.17
C GLU A 161 -2.06 14.81 -11.67
N LYS A 162 -0.87 15.12 -12.19
CA LYS A 162 -0.66 15.37 -13.64
C LYS A 162 -0.95 14.14 -14.49
N GLN A 163 -0.41 12.96 -14.12
CA GLN A 163 -0.64 11.72 -14.86
C GLN A 163 -2.15 11.38 -14.95
N ARG A 164 -2.91 11.67 -13.91
CA ARG A 164 -4.37 11.46 -13.88
C ARG A 164 -5.14 12.46 -14.74
N GLU A 165 -4.63 13.67 -14.95
CA GLU A 165 -5.22 14.68 -15.83
C GLU A 165 -4.98 14.39 -17.30
N GLU A 166 -3.86 13.71 -17.63
CA GLU A 166 -3.47 13.34 -19.00
C GLU A 166 -4.19 12.08 -19.53
N SER A 167 -5.10 11.49 -18.74
CA SER A 167 -5.71 10.17 -19.02
C SER A 167 -7.11 10.23 -19.60
#